data_dab37a3a62798ac47eeaba97ca1be3b2
#
_entry.id   dab37a3a62798ac47eeaba97ca1be3b2
#
_cell.length_a   1.000
_cell.length_b   1.000
_cell.length_c   1.000
_cell.angle_alpha   90.00
_cell.angle_beta   90.00
_cell.angle_gamma   90.00
#
_symmetry.space_group_name_H-M   'P 1'
#
loop_
_entity.id
_entity.type
_entity.pdbx_description
1 polymer ?
#
loop_
_entity_poly.entity_id
_entity_poly.type
_entity_poly.pdbx_seq_one_letter_code
_entity_poly.pdbx_strand_id
1 'polypeptide(L)'
;MRINELLSKQAIALNVSVSSKMEAIDYMTGLMERAGNLYDREGYKQGVLAREEEGTTGIGEGIAIPHSRCAAVKKAGLAAMIVKDGVDYEALDDEPVELIFMIAAPEGGGNVHIDALSRLSTMLMDEDFRTPC
;
A
#
# COMPACT_ATOMS: atom_id res chain seq x y z
N MET A 1 14.15 1.18 -11.01
CA MET A 1 13.24 0.06 -10.70
C MET A 1 11.85 0.34 -11.23
N ARG A 2 11.25 -0.63 -11.84
CA ARG A 2 9.91 -0.49 -12.41
C ARG A 2 8.85 -0.98 -11.42
N ILE A 3 7.69 -0.34 -11.42
CA ILE A 3 6.61 -0.74 -10.53
C ILE A 3 6.15 -2.16 -10.81
N ASN A 4 6.09 -2.58 -12.07
CA ASN A 4 5.66 -3.94 -12.39
C ASN A 4 6.64 -5.02 -11.93
N GLU A 5 7.87 -4.66 -11.61
CA GLU A 5 8.83 -5.59 -11.02
C GLU A 5 8.55 -5.81 -9.54
N LEU A 6 7.90 -4.84 -8.90
CA LEU A 6 7.54 -4.93 -7.48
C LEU A 6 6.20 -5.61 -7.28
N LEU A 7 5.31 -5.50 -8.24
CA LEU A 7 3.94 -5.98 -8.12
C LEU A 7 3.83 -7.45 -8.52
N SER A 8 3.29 -8.26 -7.62
CA SER A 8 3.04 -9.67 -7.84
C SER A 8 1.56 -9.92 -8.00
N LYS A 9 1.17 -10.86 -8.85
CA LYS A 9 -0.24 -11.25 -8.99
C LYS A 9 -0.82 -11.72 -7.65
N GLN A 10 0.01 -12.32 -6.81
CA GLN A 10 -0.41 -12.78 -5.49
C GLN A 10 -0.68 -11.63 -4.52
N ALA A 11 -0.20 -10.44 -4.86
CA ALA A 11 -0.38 -9.25 -4.04
C ALA A 11 -1.40 -8.29 -4.63
N ILE A 12 -2.25 -8.77 -5.54
CA ILE A 12 -3.32 -7.97 -6.14
C ILE A 12 -4.66 -8.54 -5.70
N ALA A 13 -5.55 -7.69 -5.20
CA ALA A 13 -6.91 -8.10 -4.82
C ALA A 13 -7.91 -7.09 -5.38
N LEU A 14 -8.93 -7.60 -6.04
CA LEU A 14 -9.97 -6.78 -6.66
C LEU A 14 -11.31 -7.02 -5.97
N ASN A 15 -12.14 -5.99 -5.90
CA ASN A 15 -13.49 -6.07 -5.32
C ASN A 15 -13.51 -6.56 -3.88
N VAL A 16 -12.57 -6.06 -3.07
CA VAL A 16 -12.48 -6.43 -1.66
C VAL A 16 -13.40 -5.55 -0.84
N SER A 17 -14.09 -6.13 0.13
CA SER A 17 -14.91 -5.39 1.08
C SER A 17 -14.21 -5.37 2.43
N VAL A 18 -13.90 -4.19 2.93
CA VAL A 18 -13.33 -4.01 4.27
C VAL A 18 -14.11 -2.88 4.94
N SER A 19 -14.21 -2.94 6.26
CA SER A 19 -15.04 -2.01 7.01
C SER A 19 -14.28 -0.93 7.76
N SER A 20 -12.94 -1.01 7.79
CA SER A 20 -12.14 -0.04 8.50
C SER A 20 -10.74 0.05 7.92
N LYS A 21 -10.05 1.14 8.27
CA LYS A 21 -8.65 1.33 7.91
C LYS A 21 -7.78 0.18 8.42
N MET A 22 -8.00 -0.22 9.66
CA MET A 22 -7.25 -1.32 10.29
C MET A 22 -7.44 -2.63 9.52
N GLU A 23 -8.67 -2.93 9.14
CA GLU A 23 -8.99 -4.13 8.39
C GLU A 23 -8.34 -4.09 7.01
N ALA A 24 -8.34 -2.93 6.36
CA ALA A 24 -7.70 -2.75 5.06
C ALA A 24 -6.19 -3.01 5.15
N ILE A 25 -5.53 -2.45 6.16
CA ILE A 25 -4.09 -2.64 6.36
C ILE A 25 -3.78 -4.10 6.65
N ASP A 26 -4.59 -4.74 7.49
CA ASP A 26 -4.39 -6.15 7.82
C ASP A 26 -4.52 -7.04 6.58
N TYR A 27 -5.54 -6.78 5.77
CA TYR A 27 -5.75 -7.53 4.53
C TYR A 27 -4.57 -7.39 3.58
N MET A 28 -4.11 -6.16 3.39
CA MET A 28 -2.97 -5.88 2.50
C MET A 28 -1.68 -6.51 3.02
N THR A 29 -1.49 -6.52 4.34
CA THR A 29 -0.34 -7.18 4.95
C THR A 29 -0.35 -8.68 4.64
N GLY A 30 -1.53 -9.28 4.67
CA GLY A 30 -1.70 -10.69 4.30
C GLY A 30 -1.32 -10.95 2.84
N LEU A 31 -1.67 -10.04 1.93
CA LEU A 31 -1.29 -10.17 0.53
C LEU A 31 0.23 -10.11 0.38
N MET A 32 0.87 -9.20 1.11
CA MET A 32 2.32 -9.04 1.06
C MET A 32 3.02 -10.29 1.60
N GLU A 33 2.49 -10.88 2.67
CA GLU A 33 3.02 -12.12 3.23
C GLU A 33 2.88 -13.26 2.23
N ARG A 34 1.73 -13.38 1.61
CA ARG A 34 1.46 -14.43 0.62
C ARG A 34 2.41 -14.32 -0.58
N ALA A 35 2.77 -13.11 -0.95
CA ALA A 35 3.71 -12.87 -2.05
C ALA A 35 5.16 -13.18 -1.67
N GLY A 36 5.42 -13.50 -0.40
CA GLY A 36 6.76 -13.87 0.05
C GLY A 36 7.68 -12.70 0.35
N ASN A 37 7.14 -11.53 0.57
CA ASN A 37 7.94 -10.32 0.79
C ASN A 37 8.29 -10.05 2.25
N LEU A 38 7.70 -10.81 3.19
CA LEU A 38 7.87 -10.53 4.61
C LEU A 38 8.53 -11.69 5.35
N TYR A 39 9.43 -11.35 6.28
CA TYR A 39 9.92 -12.28 7.27
C TYR A 39 8.94 -12.41 8.43
N ASP A 40 8.31 -11.29 8.80
CA ASP A 40 7.46 -11.20 9.98
C ASP A 40 6.27 -10.30 9.67
N ARG A 41 5.12 -10.93 9.49
CA ARG A 41 3.87 -10.23 9.16
C ARG A 41 3.51 -9.17 10.21
N GLU A 42 3.53 -9.56 11.49
CA GLU A 42 3.16 -8.64 12.56
C GLU A 42 4.14 -7.48 12.70
N GLY A 43 5.43 -7.75 12.57
CA GLY A 43 6.44 -6.71 12.62
C GLY A 43 6.25 -5.69 11.52
N TYR A 44 5.95 -6.14 10.31
CA TYR A 44 5.70 -5.24 9.21
C TYR A 44 4.41 -4.43 9.43
N LYS A 45 3.35 -5.09 9.88
CA LYS A 45 2.08 -4.43 10.16
C LYS A 45 2.25 -3.33 11.19
N GLN A 46 3.00 -3.61 12.27
CA GLN A 46 3.25 -2.59 13.29
C GLN A 46 4.03 -1.41 12.73
N GLY A 47 4.95 -1.66 11.82
CA GLY A 47 5.68 -0.60 11.14
C GLY A 47 4.77 0.30 10.31
N VAL A 48 3.83 -0.31 9.59
CA VAL A 48 2.85 0.44 8.80
C VAL A 48 1.96 1.27 9.72
N LEU A 49 1.47 0.68 10.81
CA LEU A 49 0.62 1.39 11.75
C LEU A 49 1.34 2.55 12.41
N ALA A 50 2.62 2.37 12.76
CA ALA A 50 3.42 3.44 13.33
C ALA A 50 3.56 4.61 12.34
N ARG A 51 3.74 4.31 11.05
CA ARG A 51 3.82 5.34 10.02
C ARG A 51 2.49 6.08 9.90
N GLU A 52 1.37 5.38 9.99
CA GLU A 52 0.05 6.01 9.89
C GLU A 52 -0.22 6.93 11.08
N GLU A 53 0.36 6.65 12.24
CA GLU A 53 0.23 7.52 13.41
C GLU A 53 0.92 8.87 13.21
N GLU A 54 1.93 8.93 12.36
CA GLU A 54 2.60 10.20 12.04
C GLU A 54 1.75 11.07 11.12
N GLY A 55 0.78 10.48 10.46
CA GLY A 55 -0.11 11.14 9.52
C GLY A 55 -0.62 10.12 8.52
N THR A 56 -1.87 10.27 8.12
CA THR A 56 -2.49 9.31 7.21
C THR A 56 -1.76 9.26 5.87
N THR A 57 -1.68 8.05 5.27
CA THR A 57 -1.19 7.89 3.91
C THR A 57 -2.33 7.89 2.88
N GLY A 58 -3.55 8.18 3.32
CA GLY A 58 -4.66 8.47 2.42
C GLY A 58 -4.47 9.85 1.82
N ILE A 59 -3.97 9.91 0.60
CA ILE A 59 -3.52 11.16 -0.03
C ILE A 59 -4.63 11.94 -0.70
N GLY A 60 -5.85 11.42 -0.67
CA GLY A 60 -6.98 12.06 -1.32
C GLY A 60 -7.31 11.40 -2.65
N GLU A 61 -8.43 11.79 -3.24
CA GLU A 61 -8.91 11.27 -4.51
C GLU A 61 -9.11 9.76 -4.54
N GLY A 62 -9.45 9.19 -3.38
CA GLY A 62 -9.75 7.77 -3.27
C GLY A 62 -8.53 6.87 -3.18
N ILE A 63 -7.36 7.43 -2.91
CA ILE A 63 -6.09 6.69 -2.92
C ILE A 63 -5.40 6.70 -1.56
N ALA A 64 -4.85 5.55 -1.15
CA ALA A 64 -4.00 5.45 0.03
C ALA A 64 -2.75 4.67 -0.31
N ILE A 65 -1.64 5.00 0.36
CA ILE A 65 -0.33 4.38 0.10
C ILE A 65 0.33 4.00 1.44
N PRO A 66 -0.21 2.99 2.15
CA PRO A 66 0.44 2.53 3.37
C PRO A 66 1.80 1.91 3.04
N HIS A 67 2.78 2.18 3.89
CA HIS A 67 4.13 1.69 3.62
C HIS A 67 4.94 1.60 4.91
N SER A 68 5.97 0.76 4.87
CA SER A 68 6.95 0.70 5.94
C SER A 68 8.26 0.16 5.41
N ARG A 69 9.34 0.65 6.00
CA ARG A 69 10.69 0.19 5.76
C ARG A 69 11.21 -0.36 7.08
N CYS A 70 11.40 -1.66 7.15
CA CYS A 70 11.80 -2.28 8.40
C CYS A 70 12.43 -3.65 8.19
N ALA A 71 13.03 -4.17 9.27
CA ALA A 71 13.71 -5.46 9.25
C ALA A 71 12.76 -6.62 9.01
N ALA A 72 11.47 -6.43 9.20
CA ALA A 72 10.47 -7.48 8.95
C ALA A 72 10.25 -7.75 7.46
N VAL A 73 10.76 -6.89 6.60
CA VAL A 73 10.61 -7.05 5.14
C VAL A 73 11.78 -7.83 4.59
N LYS A 74 11.46 -8.92 3.88
CA LYS A 74 12.45 -9.79 3.25
C LYS A 74 12.99 -9.19 1.96
N LYS A 75 12.08 -8.73 1.11
CA LYS A 75 12.42 -8.10 -0.15
C LYS A 75 11.39 -7.04 -0.49
N ALA A 76 11.80 -6.02 -1.22
CA ALA A 76 10.91 -4.95 -1.63
C ALA A 76 9.72 -5.51 -2.41
N GLY A 77 8.54 -4.97 -2.15
CA GLY A 77 7.35 -5.42 -2.82
C GLY A 77 6.25 -4.38 -2.81
N LEU A 78 5.27 -4.61 -3.67
CA LEU A 78 4.12 -3.74 -3.84
C LEU A 78 2.87 -4.61 -3.86
N ALA A 79 1.87 -4.23 -3.08
CA ALA A 79 0.56 -4.88 -3.10
C ALA A 79 -0.48 -3.85 -3.51
N ALA A 80 -1.50 -4.28 -4.22
CA ALA A 80 -2.57 -3.40 -4.69
C ALA A 80 -3.92 -3.99 -4.34
N MET A 81 -4.87 -3.15 -3.96
CA MET A 81 -6.21 -3.58 -3.62
C MET A 81 -7.22 -2.55 -4.08
N ILE A 82 -8.30 -3.02 -4.71
CA ILE A 82 -9.44 -2.18 -5.04
C ILE A 82 -10.53 -2.52 -4.03
N VAL A 83 -10.97 -1.52 -3.28
CA VAL A 83 -11.97 -1.68 -2.23
C VAL A 83 -13.34 -1.38 -2.81
N LYS A 84 -14.19 -2.40 -2.84
CA LYS A 84 -15.58 -2.24 -3.29
C LYS A 84 -16.28 -1.29 -2.34
N ASP A 85 -16.93 -0.27 -2.89
CA ASP A 85 -17.68 0.74 -2.12
C ASP A 85 -16.81 1.65 -1.26
N GLY A 86 -15.48 1.53 -1.35
CA GLY A 86 -14.57 2.39 -0.60
C GLY A 86 -14.49 2.03 0.88
N VAL A 87 -13.55 2.66 1.58
CA VAL A 87 -13.38 2.49 3.02
C VAL A 87 -12.95 3.82 3.63
N ASP A 88 -13.40 4.08 4.85
CA ASP A 88 -12.95 5.25 5.59
C ASP A 88 -11.51 4.99 6.06
N TYR A 89 -10.57 5.62 5.38
CA TYR A 89 -9.14 5.49 5.67
C TYR A 89 -8.61 6.70 6.43
N GLU A 90 -9.48 7.63 6.79
CA GLU A 90 -9.08 8.90 7.41
C GLU A 90 -8.16 9.68 6.48
N ALA A 91 -8.50 9.68 5.19
CA ALA A 91 -7.72 10.36 4.17
C ALA A 91 -7.69 11.88 4.38
N LEU A 92 -6.70 12.52 3.77
CA LEU A 92 -6.52 13.98 3.92
C LEU A 92 -7.73 14.79 3.48
N ASP A 93 -8.51 14.29 2.52
CA ASP A 93 -9.71 14.97 2.03
C ASP A 93 -11.00 14.44 2.66
N ASP A 94 -10.90 13.56 3.65
CA ASP A 94 -12.03 12.93 4.36
C ASP A 94 -12.95 12.12 3.45
N GLU A 95 -12.51 11.80 2.24
CA GLU A 95 -13.29 11.00 1.31
C GLU A 95 -12.92 9.52 1.42
N PRO A 96 -13.84 8.61 1.04
CA PRO A 96 -13.52 7.17 1.06
C PRO A 96 -12.37 6.82 0.14
N VAL A 97 -11.61 5.81 0.52
CA VAL A 97 -10.50 5.29 -0.28
C VAL A 97 -10.97 4.04 -1.01
N GLU A 98 -10.74 4.01 -2.32
CA GLU A 98 -11.12 2.88 -3.17
C GLU A 98 -9.92 2.11 -3.69
N LEU A 99 -8.75 2.74 -3.72
CA LEU A 99 -7.54 2.15 -4.26
C LEU A 99 -6.42 2.27 -3.25
N ILE A 100 -5.85 1.12 -2.87
CA ILE A 100 -4.77 1.09 -1.88
C ILE A 100 -3.56 0.41 -2.49
N PHE A 101 -2.40 1.07 -2.41
CA PHE A 101 -1.12 0.49 -2.78
C PHE A 101 -0.25 0.43 -1.54
N MET A 102 0.17 -0.78 -1.16
CA MET A 102 1.04 -0.98 0.00
C MET A 102 2.46 -1.25 -0.48
N ILE A 103 3.42 -0.58 0.14
CA ILE A 103 4.83 -0.71 -0.21
C ILE A 103 5.60 -1.27 0.98
N ALA A 104 6.35 -2.33 0.73
CA ALA A 104 7.24 -2.93 1.72
C ALA A 104 8.68 -2.72 1.26
N ALA A 105 9.53 -2.23 2.15
CA ALA A 105 10.94 -2.00 1.83
C ALA A 105 11.81 -2.59 2.91
N PRO A 106 12.88 -3.33 2.54
CA PRO A 106 13.79 -3.88 3.53
C PRO A 106 14.66 -2.79 4.15
N GLU A 107 15.00 -2.96 5.41
CA GLU A 107 15.91 -2.07 6.09
C GLU A 107 17.29 -2.20 5.43
N GLY A 108 17.92 -1.07 5.18
CA GLY A 108 19.22 -1.04 4.52
C GLY A 108 19.16 -1.13 2.99
N GLY A 109 17.96 -1.17 2.43
CA GLY A 109 17.78 -1.27 0.97
C GLY A 109 17.99 0.01 0.19
N GLY A 110 18.56 1.04 0.79
CA GLY A 110 18.78 2.32 0.12
C GLY A 110 17.49 3.08 -0.10
N ASN A 111 17.42 3.85 -1.19
CA ASN A 111 16.28 4.73 -1.46
C ASN A 111 15.27 4.13 -2.45
N VAL A 112 15.36 2.84 -2.71
CA VAL A 112 14.49 2.16 -3.68
C VAL A 112 13.00 2.38 -3.35
N HIS A 113 12.65 2.25 -2.07
CA HIS A 113 11.26 2.42 -1.65
C HIS A 113 10.77 3.86 -1.84
N ILE A 114 11.65 4.83 -1.67
CA ILE A 114 11.29 6.24 -1.86
C ILE A 114 11.02 6.51 -3.33
N ASP A 115 11.86 5.97 -4.21
CA ASP A 115 11.66 6.10 -5.65
C ASP A 115 10.35 5.45 -6.08
N ALA A 116 10.07 4.26 -5.57
CA ALA A 116 8.83 3.56 -5.88
C ALA A 116 7.62 4.35 -5.42
N LEU A 117 7.67 4.88 -4.19
CA LEU A 117 6.59 5.66 -3.62
C LEU A 117 6.36 6.94 -4.42
N SER A 118 7.43 7.61 -4.78
CA SER A 118 7.37 8.85 -5.55
C SER A 118 6.76 8.61 -6.93
N ARG A 119 7.22 7.59 -7.63
CA ARG A 119 6.69 7.23 -8.95
C ARG A 119 5.24 6.83 -8.87
N LEU A 120 4.89 6.03 -7.87
CA LEU A 120 3.53 5.58 -7.69
C LEU A 120 2.60 6.76 -7.44
N SER A 121 2.99 7.69 -6.56
CA SER A 121 2.20 8.87 -6.28
C SER A 121 1.97 9.69 -7.54
N THR A 122 3.01 9.88 -8.34
CA THR A 122 2.90 10.64 -9.58
C THR A 122 1.93 9.97 -10.56
N MET A 123 2.05 8.65 -10.71
CA MET A 123 1.17 7.90 -11.60
C MET A 123 -0.28 7.94 -11.14
N LEU A 124 -0.51 7.83 -9.83
CA LEU A 124 -1.87 7.80 -9.29
C LEU A 124 -2.55 9.15 -9.38
N MET A 125 -1.79 10.23 -9.43
CA MET A 125 -2.35 11.57 -9.60
C MET A 125 -2.63 11.89 -11.08
N ASP A 126 -2.18 11.05 -11.99
CA ASP A 126 -2.44 11.21 -13.42
C ASP A 126 -3.81 10.64 -13.74
N GLU A 127 -4.72 11.51 -14.20
CA GLU A 127 -6.09 11.10 -14.51
C GLU A 127 -6.14 10.03 -15.60
N ASP A 128 -5.25 10.11 -16.58
CA ASP A 128 -5.22 9.14 -17.68
C ASP A 128 -4.89 7.74 -17.17
N PHE A 129 -4.01 7.65 -16.18
CA PHE A 129 -3.64 6.38 -15.57
C PHE A 129 -4.80 5.80 -14.75
N ARG A 130 -5.49 6.67 -14.00
CA ARG A 130 -6.55 6.25 -13.09
C ARG A 130 -7.87 5.96 -13.79
N THR A 131 -8.12 6.62 -14.92
CA THR A 131 -9.40 6.50 -15.61
C THR A 131 -9.43 5.18 -16.37
N PRO A 132 -10.24 4.22 -15.94
CA PRO A 132 -10.38 2.99 -16.70
C PRO A 132 -11.11 3.28 -18.00
N CYS A 133 -10.64 2.69 -19.02
CA CYS A 133 -11.27 2.86 -20.31
C CYS A 133 -12.41 1.88 -20.49
#